data_66207d4c25286d042c47f02756a8232b
#
_entry.id   66207d4c25286d042c47f02756a8232b
#
_cell.length_a   1.000
_cell.length_b   1.000
_cell.length_c   1.000
_cell.angle_alpha   90.00
_cell.angle_beta   90.00
_cell.angle_gamma   90.00
#
_symmetry.space_group_name_H-M   'P 1'
#
loop_
_entity.id
_entity.type
_entity.pdbx_description
1 polymer ?
#
loop_
_entity_poly.entity_id
_entity_poly.type
_entity_poly.pdbx_seq_one_letter_code
_entity_poly.pdbx_strand_id
1 'polypeptide(L)'
;DALTGFLSEHTSDFCCIAAGYEKDIQKCFFAVNSGLESRFQWKHTIDPYSSEDLSEIFVRKVEAINWELAIEKTCISEVIDANKVLFNNAGRDVLNFVSKCKIVHARRVITLDKKHKFILIKEDLENGVEMMKKNIKVEKDETPPPPFGMFM
;
A
#
# COMPACT_ATOMS: atom_id res chain seq x y z
N ASP A 1 19.90 15.36 19.45
CA ASP A 1 21.34 15.56 19.73
C ASP A 1 22.17 14.28 19.65
N ALA A 2 21.74 13.13 20.22
CA ALA A 2 22.50 11.89 20.17
C ALA A 2 22.81 11.42 18.72
N LEU A 3 21.81 11.44 17.83
CA LEU A 3 21.99 11.03 16.43
C LEU A 3 22.95 11.95 15.68
N THR A 4 22.88 13.26 15.90
CA THR A 4 23.77 14.23 15.25
C THR A 4 25.21 14.07 15.69
N GLY A 5 25.44 13.80 16.99
CA GLY A 5 26.75 13.46 17.54
C GLY A 5 27.30 12.17 16.90
N PHE A 6 26.49 11.12 16.92
CA PHE A 6 26.86 9.81 16.35
C PHE A 6 27.23 9.90 14.87
N LEU A 7 26.41 10.58 14.05
CA LEU A 7 26.68 10.81 12.63
C LEU A 7 27.95 11.59 12.35
N SER A 8 28.41 12.43 13.31
CA SER A 8 29.64 13.21 13.18
C SER A 8 30.89 12.44 13.58
N GLU A 9 30.76 11.57 14.57
CA GLU A 9 31.87 10.79 15.13
C GLU A 9 32.19 9.54 14.27
N HIS A 10 31.15 8.97 13.61
CA HIS A 10 31.27 7.74 12.84
C HIS A 10 31.04 7.97 11.34
N THR A 11 31.87 8.76 10.70
CA THR A 11 31.70 9.14 9.28
C THR A 11 32.08 8.04 8.28
N SER A 12 32.86 7.04 8.69
CA SER A 12 33.41 5.99 7.81
C SER A 12 32.87 4.58 8.09
N ASP A 13 32.23 4.38 9.25
CA ASP A 13 31.99 3.04 9.77
C ASP A 13 30.59 2.51 9.50
N PHE A 14 29.65 3.37 9.04
CA PHE A 14 28.27 2.96 8.78
C PHE A 14 27.60 3.84 7.73
N CYS A 15 26.48 3.35 7.19
CA CYS A 15 25.59 4.08 6.29
C CYS A 15 24.22 4.27 6.97
N CYS A 16 23.77 5.51 7.07
CA CYS A 16 22.47 5.85 7.63
C CYS A 16 21.47 6.16 6.51
N ILE A 17 20.36 5.43 6.48
CA ILE A 17 19.27 5.64 5.53
C ILE A 17 18.01 6.02 6.32
N ALA A 18 17.49 7.24 6.08
CA ALA A 18 16.21 7.68 6.60
C ALA A 18 15.16 7.57 5.49
N ALA A 19 14.08 6.81 5.72
CA ALA A 19 12.99 6.63 4.78
C ALA A 19 11.67 7.06 5.42
N GLY A 20 10.84 7.79 4.68
CA GLY A 20 9.54 8.27 5.13
C GLY A 20 8.88 9.16 4.09
N TYR A 21 7.70 9.68 4.40
CA TYR A 21 7.06 10.68 3.56
C TYR A 21 7.84 12.00 3.61
N GLU A 22 8.05 12.64 2.47
CA GLU A 22 8.85 13.86 2.37
C GLU A 22 8.41 14.93 3.38
N LYS A 23 7.12 15.21 3.47
CA LYS A 23 6.56 16.19 4.41
C LYS A 23 6.85 15.86 5.87
N ASP A 24 6.82 14.59 6.23
CA ASP A 24 7.05 14.15 7.60
C ASP A 24 8.54 14.16 7.92
N ILE A 25 9.40 13.78 6.97
CA ILE A 25 10.85 13.89 7.11
C ILE A 25 11.24 15.37 7.33
N GLN A 26 10.69 16.29 6.55
CA GLN A 26 10.99 17.71 6.71
C GLN A 26 10.49 18.26 8.05
N LYS A 27 9.24 17.97 8.43
CA LYS A 27 8.61 18.55 9.62
C LYS A 27 9.01 17.89 10.94
N CYS A 28 9.20 16.58 10.94
CA CYS A 28 9.38 15.81 12.17
C CYS A 28 10.81 15.33 12.37
N PHE A 29 11.60 15.19 11.30
CA PHE A 29 12.97 14.70 11.40
C PHE A 29 13.98 15.84 11.25
N PHE A 30 13.97 16.60 10.16
CA PHE A 30 14.93 17.68 9.96
C PHE A 30 14.62 18.94 10.79
N ALA A 31 13.35 19.25 11.03
CA ALA A 31 12.98 20.42 11.83
C ALA A 31 13.35 20.31 13.32
N VAL A 32 13.55 19.10 13.82
CA VAL A 32 13.95 18.86 15.23
C VAL A 32 15.39 19.34 15.49
N ASN A 33 16.26 19.21 14.48
CA ASN A 33 17.65 19.65 14.58
C ASN A 33 18.15 20.07 13.20
N SER A 34 18.48 21.36 13.06
CA SER A 34 18.99 21.94 11.81
C SER A 34 20.30 21.30 11.30
N GLY A 35 21.08 20.68 12.22
CA GLY A 35 22.29 19.96 11.85
C GLY A 35 22.05 18.59 11.21
N LEU A 36 20.83 18.02 11.31
CA LEU A 36 20.55 16.73 10.67
C LEU A 36 20.51 16.85 9.15
N GLU A 37 19.87 17.87 8.62
CA GLU A 37 19.70 18.01 7.18
C GLU A 37 21.04 18.08 6.43
N SER A 38 22.04 18.77 6.99
CA SER A 38 23.37 18.88 6.39
C SER A 38 24.15 17.55 6.36
N ARG A 39 23.78 16.57 7.16
CA ARG A 39 24.41 15.25 7.23
C ARG A 39 23.78 14.23 6.27
N PHE A 40 22.55 14.50 5.80
CA PHE A 40 21.86 13.71 4.78
C PHE A 40 21.98 14.39 3.40
N GLN A 41 23.17 14.31 2.82
CA GLN A 41 23.49 14.97 1.55
C GLN A 41 22.74 14.36 0.34
N TRP A 42 22.45 13.07 0.41
CA TRP A 42 21.79 12.33 -0.67
C TRP A 42 20.29 12.25 -0.37
N LYS A 43 19.49 12.85 -1.23
CA LYS A 43 18.02 12.80 -1.15
C LYS A 43 17.51 12.17 -2.43
N HIS A 44 16.74 11.11 -2.27
CA HIS A 44 16.10 10.40 -3.37
C HIS A 44 14.61 10.37 -3.17
N THR A 45 13.85 10.74 -4.18
CA THR A 45 12.41 10.62 -4.21
C THR A 45 12.05 9.34 -4.96
N ILE A 46 11.16 8.54 -4.40
CA ILE A 46 10.61 7.36 -5.07
C ILE A 46 9.29 7.80 -5.69
N ASP A 47 9.20 7.71 -7.02
CA ASP A 47 7.99 8.05 -7.74
C ASP A 47 6.84 7.11 -7.37
N PRO A 48 5.59 7.60 -7.35
CA PRO A 48 4.44 6.75 -7.13
C PRO A 48 4.30 5.72 -8.26
N TYR A 49 3.86 4.53 -7.90
CA TYR A 49 3.63 3.45 -8.86
C TYR A 49 2.58 3.83 -9.89
N SER A 50 2.82 3.47 -11.15
CA SER A 50 1.83 3.53 -12.22
C SER A 50 0.75 2.45 -12.04
N SER A 51 -0.35 2.55 -12.79
CA SER A 51 -1.40 1.50 -12.77
C SER A 51 -0.89 0.19 -13.34
N GLU A 52 0.09 0.24 -14.26
CA GLU A 52 0.78 -0.91 -14.81
C GLU A 52 1.65 -1.59 -13.76
N ASP A 53 2.42 -0.82 -12.99
CA ASP A 53 3.25 -1.37 -11.90
C ASP A 53 2.38 -2.05 -10.83
N LEU A 54 1.28 -1.39 -10.44
CA LEU A 54 0.33 -1.95 -9.47
C LEU A 54 -0.34 -3.22 -10.00
N SER A 55 -0.65 -3.28 -11.30
CA SER A 55 -1.18 -4.49 -11.94
C SER A 55 -0.17 -5.62 -11.92
N GLU A 56 1.12 -5.33 -12.13
CA GLU A 56 2.17 -6.33 -12.04
C GLU A 56 2.33 -6.86 -10.61
N ILE A 57 2.28 -5.98 -9.61
CA ILE A 57 2.29 -6.39 -8.21
C ILE A 57 1.10 -7.31 -7.93
N PHE A 58 -0.10 -6.97 -8.43
CA PHE A 58 -1.29 -7.80 -8.28
C PHE A 58 -1.09 -9.21 -8.86
N VAL A 59 -0.64 -9.30 -10.11
CA VAL A 59 -0.37 -10.58 -10.80
C VAL A 59 0.61 -11.42 -9.97
N ARG A 60 1.77 -10.86 -9.63
CA ARG A 60 2.79 -11.57 -8.82
C ARG A 60 2.26 -12.05 -7.47
N LYS A 61 1.36 -11.29 -6.82
CA LYS A 61 0.76 -11.68 -5.54
C LYS A 61 -0.27 -12.81 -5.68
N VAL A 62 -0.99 -12.87 -6.79
CA VAL A 62 -1.91 -13.96 -7.11
C VAL A 62 -1.13 -15.23 -7.46
N GLU A 63 -0.09 -15.12 -8.28
CA GLU A 63 0.79 -16.25 -8.65
C GLU A 63 1.52 -16.83 -7.43
N ALA A 64 2.00 -15.97 -6.52
CA ALA A 64 2.69 -16.39 -5.30
C ALA A 64 1.86 -17.28 -4.36
N ILE A 65 0.54 -17.25 -4.50
CA ILE A 65 -0.39 -18.13 -3.76
C ILE A 65 -0.88 -19.30 -4.61
N ASN A 66 -0.25 -19.56 -5.77
CA ASN A 66 -0.61 -20.59 -6.74
C ASN A 66 -2.06 -20.46 -7.25
N TRP A 67 -2.52 -19.23 -7.47
CA TRP A 67 -3.78 -18.95 -8.13
C TRP A 67 -3.55 -18.52 -9.58
N GLU A 68 -4.53 -18.78 -10.44
CA GLU A 68 -4.52 -18.41 -11.84
C GLU A 68 -5.37 -17.17 -12.10
N LEU A 69 -5.04 -16.45 -13.15
CA LEU A 69 -5.78 -15.29 -13.64
C LEU A 69 -6.37 -15.63 -15.02
N ALA A 70 -7.69 -15.72 -15.14
CA ALA A 70 -8.37 -15.79 -16.42
C ALA A 70 -8.73 -14.36 -16.91
N ILE A 71 -7.74 -13.46 -16.82
CA ILE A 71 -7.90 -12.02 -17.08
C ILE A 71 -6.60 -11.52 -17.71
N GLU A 72 -6.70 -10.68 -18.72
CA GLU A 72 -5.53 -10.02 -19.28
C GLU A 72 -4.99 -8.93 -18.33
N LYS A 73 -3.66 -8.78 -18.31
CA LYS A 73 -2.97 -7.77 -17.48
C LYS A 73 -3.46 -6.34 -17.76
N THR A 74 -3.77 -6.04 -19.02
CA THR A 74 -4.35 -4.76 -19.46
C THR A 74 -5.67 -4.45 -18.77
N CYS A 75 -6.54 -5.43 -18.64
CA CYS A 75 -7.81 -5.26 -17.95
C CYS A 75 -7.62 -5.00 -16.43
N ILE A 76 -6.61 -5.61 -15.81
CA ILE A 76 -6.29 -5.36 -14.39
C ILE A 76 -5.80 -3.92 -14.21
N SER A 77 -4.92 -3.45 -15.09
CA SER A 77 -4.40 -2.08 -15.10
C SER A 77 -5.53 -1.05 -15.28
N GLU A 78 -6.47 -1.30 -16.20
CA GLU A 78 -7.66 -0.45 -16.42
C GLU A 78 -8.55 -0.36 -15.18
N VAL A 79 -8.80 -1.49 -14.50
CA VAL A 79 -9.59 -1.52 -13.25
C VAL A 79 -8.90 -0.73 -12.15
N ILE A 80 -7.58 -0.84 -12.00
CA ILE A 80 -6.80 -0.10 -11.03
C ILE A 80 -6.81 1.39 -11.36
N ASP A 81 -6.60 1.77 -12.62
CA ASP A 81 -6.55 3.16 -13.06
C ASP A 81 -7.89 3.86 -12.84
N ALA A 82 -9.00 3.23 -13.24
CA ALA A 82 -10.35 3.73 -13.01
C ALA A 82 -10.68 3.93 -11.51
N ASN A 83 -9.91 3.31 -10.62
CA ASN A 83 -10.13 3.35 -9.17
C ASN A 83 -8.87 3.78 -8.39
N LYS A 84 -8.00 4.58 -8.99
CA LYS A 84 -6.67 4.95 -8.47
C LYS A 84 -6.70 5.50 -7.04
N VAL A 85 -7.78 6.17 -6.67
CA VAL A 85 -8.00 6.71 -5.31
C VAL A 85 -7.98 5.63 -4.22
N LEU A 86 -8.23 4.37 -4.57
CA LEU A 86 -8.20 3.23 -3.64
C LEU A 86 -6.79 2.67 -3.41
N PHE A 87 -5.79 3.13 -4.18
CA PHE A 87 -4.43 2.57 -4.21
C PHE A 87 -3.36 3.58 -3.78
N ASN A 88 -3.70 4.48 -2.84
CA ASN A 88 -2.82 5.54 -2.36
C ASN A 88 -1.56 5.00 -1.62
N ASN A 89 -1.67 3.83 -0.98
CA ASN A 89 -0.57 3.18 -0.29
C ASN A 89 0.06 2.06 -1.13
N ALA A 90 -0.03 2.18 -2.44
CA ALA A 90 0.63 1.31 -3.42
C ALA A 90 0.50 -0.20 -3.11
N GLY A 91 1.61 -0.89 -2.86
CA GLY A 91 1.63 -2.34 -2.65
C GLY A 91 0.75 -2.84 -1.50
N ARG A 92 0.52 -2.03 -0.45
CA ARG A 92 -0.38 -2.38 0.66
C ARG A 92 -1.82 -2.46 0.18
N ASP A 93 -2.25 -1.49 -0.62
CA ASP A 93 -3.62 -1.46 -1.13
C ASP A 93 -3.84 -2.56 -2.18
N VAL A 94 -2.81 -2.90 -2.96
CA VAL A 94 -2.85 -4.07 -3.86
C VAL A 94 -3.04 -5.37 -3.06
N LEU A 95 -2.35 -5.56 -1.94
CA LEU A 95 -2.55 -6.74 -1.07
C LEU A 95 -3.97 -6.80 -0.49
N ASN A 96 -4.51 -5.65 -0.08
CA ASN A 96 -5.89 -5.55 0.35
C ASN A 96 -6.85 -5.92 -0.80
N PHE A 97 -6.60 -5.42 -2.01
CA PHE A 97 -7.39 -5.73 -3.19
C PHE A 97 -7.39 -7.23 -3.50
N VAL A 98 -6.22 -7.88 -3.52
CA VAL A 98 -6.12 -9.36 -3.68
C VAL A 98 -6.99 -10.08 -2.63
N SER A 99 -6.93 -9.63 -1.38
CA SER A 99 -7.73 -10.22 -0.29
C SER A 99 -9.23 -10.06 -0.52
N LYS A 100 -9.68 -8.89 -1.02
CA LYS A 100 -11.10 -8.68 -1.37
C LYS A 100 -11.54 -9.52 -2.55
N CYS A 101 -10.72 -9.61 -3.60
CA CYS A 101 -10.97 -10.48 -4.75
C CYS A 101 -11.13 -11.95 -4.31
N LYS A 102 -10.28 -12.43 -3.40
CA LYS A 102 -10.40 -13.80 -2.84
C LYS A 102 -11.70 -14.03 -2.09
N ILE A 103 -12.18 -13.06 -1.31
CA ILE A 103 -13.46 -13.16 -0.59
C ILE A 103 -14.63 -13.24 -1.57
N VAL A 104 -14.63 -12.39 -2.60
CA VAL A 104 -15.66 -12.39 -3.64
C VAL A 104 -15.63 -13.70 -4.42
N HIS A 105 -14.45 -14.10 -4.87
CA HIS A 105 -14.22 -15.37 -5.55
C HIS A 105 -14.74 -16.55 -4.75
N ALA A 106 -14.43 -16.62 -3.44
CA ALA A 106 -14.90 -17.71 -2.59
C ALA A 106 -16.44 -17.81 -2.57
N ARG A 107 -17.14 -16.68 -2.56
CA ARG A 107 -18.61 -16.64 -2.64
C ARG A 107 -19.13 -17.13 -3.99
N ARG A 108 -18.47 -16.76 -5.09
CA ARG A 108 -18.84 -17.15 -6.45
C ARG A 108 -18.66 -18.66 -6.67
N VAL A 109 -17.53 -19.22 -6.21
CA VAL A 109 -17.20 -20.63 -6.53
C VAL A 109 -17.79 -21.66 -5.56
N ILE A 110 -18.49 -21.25 -4.51
CA ILE A 110 -19.05 -22.15 -3.51
C ILE A 110 -20.00 -23.20 -4.14
N THR A 111 -20.65 -22.83 -5.24
CA THR A 111 -21.59 -23.70 -5.97
C THR A 111 -21.01 -24.26 -7.27
N LEU A 112 -19.73 -23.97 -7.58
CA LEU A 112 -19.09 -24.37 -8.83
C LEU A 112 -18.18 -25.57 -8.65
N ASP A 113 -17.80 -26.19 -9.78
CA ASP A 113 -16.87 -27.30 -9.84
C ASP A 113 -15.51 -26.95 -9.24
N LYS A 114 -14.80 -27.94 -8.71
CA LYS A 114 -13.47 -27.80 -8.08
C LYS A 114 -12.43 -27.14 -9.00
N LYS A 115 -12.55 -27.27 -10.33
CA LYS A 115 -11.65 -26.66 -11.31
C LYS A 115 -11.61 -25.11 -11.27
N HIS A 116 -12.65 -24.48 -10.74
CA HIS A 116 -12.73 -23.01 -10.65
C HIS A 116 -12.16 -22.43 -9.35
N LYS A 117 -11.76 -23.29 -8.39
CA LYS A 117 -11.42 -22.88 -7.02
C LYS A 117 -10.25 -21.91 -6.88
N PHE A 118 -9.37 -21.82 -7.86
CA PHE A 118 -8.15 -21.02 -7.79
C PHE A 118 -7.98 -20.10 -9.00
N ILE A 119 -9.08 -19.78 -9.69
CA ILE A 119 -9.06 -18.96 -10.91
C ILE A 119 -9.86 -17.67 -10.67
N LEU A 120 -9.18 -16.53 -10.66
CA LEU A 120 -9.82 -15.23 -10.63
C LEU A 120 -10.28 -14.83 -12.03
N ILE A 121 -11.47 -14.25 -12.11
CA ILE A 121 -12.05 -13.69 -13.32
C ILE A 121 -12.32 -12.18 -13.15
N LYS A 122 -12.63 -11.49 -14.23
CA LYS A 122 -12.88 -10.03 -14.23
C LYS A 122 -13.93 -9.60 -13.21
N GLU A 123 -15.02 -10.37 -13.09
CA GLU A 123 -16.09 -10.10 -12.13
C GLU A 123 -15.59 -10.11 -10.67
N ASP A 124 -14.62 -10.96 -10.33
CA ASP A 124 -14.02 -11.01 -8.99
C ASP A 124 -13.26 -9.71 -8.68
N LEU A 125 -12.62 -9.10 -9.70
CA LEU A 125 -11.93 -7.82 -9.56
C LEU A 125 -12.92 -6.67 -9.36
N GLU A 126 -13.93 -6.58 -10.22
CA GLU A 126 -14.96 -5.52 -10.16
C GLU A 126 -15.68 -5.53 -8.80
N ASN A 127 -16.12 -6.69 -8.36
CA ASN A 127 -16.74 -6.85 -7.05
C ASN A 127 -15.75 -6.65 -5.89
N GLY A 128 -14.48 -6.97 -6.08
CA GLY A 128 -13.39 -6.69 -5.13
C GLY A 128 -13.21 -5.18 -4.90
N VAL A 129 -13.23 -4.40 -5.98
CA VAL A 129 -13.20 -2.93 -5.94
C VAL A 129 -14.41 -2.38 -5.18
N GLU A 130 -15.62 -2.87 -5.48
CA GLU A 130 -16.83 -2.44 -4.76
C GLU A 130 -16.75 -2.75 -3.26
N MET A 131 -16.12 -3.86 -2.90
CA MET A 131 -15.88 -4.21 -1.50
C MET A 131 -14.88 -3.27 -0.84
N MET A 132 -13.86 -2.81 -1.56
CA MET A 132 -12.92 -1.78 -1.05
C MET A 132 -13.62 -0.44 -0.84
N LYS A 133 -14.45 0.01 -1.79
CA LYS A 133 -15.22 1.26 -1.67
C LYS A 133 -16.14 1.29 -0.45
N LYS A 134 -16.80 0.19 -0.14
CA LYS A 134 -17.68 0.08 1.04
C LYS A 134 -16.91 0.25 2.35
N ASN A 135 -15.71 -0.30 2.46
CA ASN A 135 -14.91 -0.18 3.67
C ASN A 135 -14.49 1.27 3.94
N ILE A 136 -14.13 2.03 2.89
CA ILE A 136 -13.74 3.45 3.03
C ILE A 136 -14.92 4.31 3.50
N LYS A 137 -16.15 3.98 3.11
CA LYS A 137 -17.35 4.69 3.57
C LYS A 137 -17.59 4.45 5.06
N VAL A 138 -17.41 3.22 5.55
CA VAL A 138 -17.57 2.87 6.95
C VAL A 138 -16.56 3.62 7.84
N GLU A 139 -15.29 3.70 7.43
CA GLU A 139 -14.24 4.42 8.17
C GLU A 139 -14.49 5.95 8.25
N LYS A 140 -15.22 6.53 7.30
CA LYS A 140 -15.58 7.96 7.33
C LYS A 140 -16.77 8.28 8.19
N ASP A 141 -17.63 7.33 8.44
CA ASP A 141 -18.84 7.48 9.29
C ASP A 141 -18.56 7.15 10.77
N GLU A 142 -17.38 6.61 11.10
CA GLU A 142 -16.96 6.46 12.50
C GLU A 142 -16.61 7.82 13.09
N THR A 143 -17.34 8.22 14.13
CA THR A 143 -17.09 9.43 14.90
C THR A 143 -15.64 9.46 15.40
N PRO A 144 -14.98 10.64 15.41
CA PRO A 144 -13.60 10.73 15.88
C PRO A 144 -13.50 10.19 17.31
N PRO A 145 -12.41 9.50 17.65
CA PRO A 145 -12.21 9.02 19.01
C PRO A 145 -12.27 10.20 19.99
N PRO A 146 -12.79 10.00 21.20
CA PRO A 146 -12.88 11.06 22.18
C PRO A 146 -11.50 11.67 22.43
N PRO A 147 -11.40 12.99 22.65
CA PRO A 147 -10.12 13.65 22.83
C PRO A 147 -9.36 13.01 23.99
N PHE A 148 -8.09 12.66 23.74
CA PHE A 148 -7.18 12.17 24.75
C PHE A 148 -7.14 13.15 25.92
N GLY A 149 -7.59 12.74 27.09
CA GLY A 149 -7.46 13.55 28.30
C GLY A 149 -8.67 13.55 29.24
N MET A 150 -9.21 12.39 29.62
CA MET A 150 -10.06 12.27 30.82
C MET A 150 -9.82 10.92 31.48
N PHE A 151 -8.69 10.80 32.09
CA PHE A 151 -8.52 9.98 33.29
C PHE A 151 -7.77 10.83 34.30
N MET A 152 -8.53 11.52 35.15
CA MET A 152 -8.04 11.91 36.45
C MET A 152 -8.19 10.74 37.40
#